data_1e35bba9e364caaaea20c815f0fbee1b
#
_entry.id   1e35bba9e364caaaea20c815f0fbee1b
#
_cell.length_a   1.000
_cell.length_b   1.000
_cell.length_c   1.000
_cell.angle_alpha   90.00
_cell.angle_beta   90.00
_cell.angle_gamma   90.00
#
_symmetry.space_group_name_H-M   'P 1'
#
loop_
_entity.id
_entity.type
_entity.pdbx_description
1 polymer ?
#
loop_
_entity_poly.entity_id
_entity_poly.type
_entity_poly.pdbx_seq_one_letter_code
_entity_poly.pdbx_strand_id
1 'polypeptide(L)'
;MAGPAERTGASPAPAELGAYVALTALGLGLRLYDLGSRALHHDESLHALFAWYLYQGRGYAHDPMMHGPFQFHALALIYFLFGDSDATARLLAALCGTAAIGACYWLRPWLGRIGALTAALLLTFSPIMLYFSRFARNDIIIAFWNLLIVLGLWDYVARRRPAALILAAGAIGLGFATKEVTFITVAIFGVFFGLRLLRELFEAAGPDPAAALRTLTSPAKAPLYLAPLVVVGGLSLPQFSAGVELPAAWLGFGPLAPNPAYPPPWAGLAAGGLAGALVAGSLGAGLLGIRPGLALGLAVLPFGAVFPLAPAPPDHFQGLLLNLALYGGAPPSAWG
;
A
#
# COMPACT_ATOMS: atom_id res chain seq x y z
N MET A 1 20.32 -20.89 19.78
CA MET A 1 18.99 -21.07 19.19
C MET A 1 19.12 -20.82 17.68
N ALA A 2 18.79 -21.80 16.84
CA ALA A 2 18.83 -21.64 15.39
C ALA A 2 17.88 -20.53 14.96
N GLY A 3 18.34 -19.65 14.07
CA GLY A 3 17.56 -18.50 13.59
C GLY A 3 16.29 -18.93 12.84
N PRO A 4 15.28 -18.06 12.69
CA PRO A 4 14.02 -18.37 12.01
C PRO A 4 14.18 -18.95 10.60
N ALA A 5 15.27 -18.59 9.90
CA ALA A 5 15.57 -19.03 8.53
C ALA A 5 15.94 -20.53 8.44
N GLU A 6 16.53 -21.11 9.49
CA GLU A 6 16.94 -22.53 9.47
C GLU A 6 15.78 -23.51 9.70
N ARG A 7 14.68 -23.06 10.28
CA ARG A 7 13.51 -23.91 10.60
C ARG A 7 12.58 -24.19 9.42
N THR A 8 12.79 -23.57 8.27
CA THR A 8 11.86 -23.62 7.14
C THR A 8 12.43 -24.11 5.81
N GLY A 9 13.65 -24.67 5.82
CA GLY A 9 14.27 -25.24 4.63
C GLY A 9 13.58 -26.52 4.10
N ALA A 10 12.68 -27.11 4.85
CA ALA A 10 11.92 -28.26 4.37
C ALA A 10 10.79 -27.80 3.43
N SER A 11 10.80 -28.34 2.21
CA SER A 11 9.67 -28.20 1.29
C SER A 11 8.36 -28.58 2.00
N PRO A 12 7.24 -27.89 1.72
CA PRO A 12 5.96 -28.24 2.33
C PRO A 12 5.62 -29.69 1.99
N ALA A 13 5.14 -30.44 2.98
CA ALA A 13 4.56 -31.75 2.68
C ALA A 13 3.36 -31.55 1.73
N PRO A 14 3.16 -32.46 0.76
CA PRO A 14 2.01 -32.35 -0.15
C PRO A 14 0.67 -32.19 0.57
N ALA A 15 0.50 -32.86 1.71
CA ALA A 15 -0.70 -32.73 2.56
C ALA A 15 -0.85 -31.31 3.16
N GLU A 16 0.25 -30.65 3.51
CA GLU A 16 0.21 -29.28 4.02
C GLU A 16 -0.20 -28.28 2.93
N LEU A 17 0.36 -28.39 1.74
CA LEU A 17 -0.07 -27.58 0.59
C LEU A 17 -1.53 -27.85 0.24
N GLY A 18 -1.93 -29.12 0.25
CA GLY A 18 -3.33 -29.52 0.07
C GLY A 18 -4.28 -28.87 1.07
N ALA A 19 -3.86 -28.74 2.34
CA ALA A 19 -4.66 -28.07 3.37
C ALA A 19 -4.86 -26.57 3.05
N TYR A 20 -3.82 -25.83 2.62
CA TYR A 20 -3.98 -24.42 2.21
C TYR A 20 -4.87 -24.28 0.99
N VAL A 21 -4.71 -25.15 -0.01
CA VAL A 21 -5.57 -25.14 -1.19
C VAL A 21 -7.03 -25.42 -0.81
N ALA A 22 -7.27 -26.42 0.05
CA ALA A 22 -8.61 -26.76 0.53
C ALA A 22 -9.24 -25.61 1.34
N LEU A 23 -8.49 -24.98 2.28
CA LEU A 23 -8.98 -23.84 3.05
C LEU A 23 -9.27 -22.64 2.14
N THR A 24 -8.41 -22.36 1.16
CA THR A 24 -8.60 -21.25 0.22
C THR A 24 -9.82 -21.51 -0.68
N ALA A 25 -9.98 -22.73 -1.21
CA ALA A 25 -11.13 -23.11 -2.02
C ALA A 25 -12.44 -23.09 -1.21
N LEU A 26 -12.43 -23.62 0.00
CA LEU A 26 -13.57 -23.53 0.92
C LEU A 26 -13.89 -22.06 1.26
N GLY A 27 -12.86 -21.27 1.57
CA GLY A 27 -13.00 -19.84 1.85
C GLY A 27 -13.59 -19.07 0.68
N LEU A 28 -13.21 -19.40 -0.56
CA LEU A 28 -13.82 -18.86 -1.78
C LEU A 28 -15.29 -19.28 -1.89
N GLY A 29 -15.57 -20.57 -1.73
CA GLY A 29 -16.93 -21.09 -1.77
C GLY A 29 -17.87 -20.41 -0.78
N LEU A 30 -17.44 -20.25 0.50
CA LEU A 30 -18.21 -19.55 1.53
C LEU A 30 -18.46 -18.07 1.21
N ARG A 31 -17.53 -17.42 0.51
CA ARG A 31 -17.64 -15.99 0.12
C ARG A 31 -18.51 -15.79 -1.08
N LEU A 32 -18.48 -16.72 -2.03
CA LEU A 32 -19.28 -16.65 -3.25
C LEU A 32 -20.70 -17.22 -3.09
N TYR A 33 -20.91 -18.10 -2.10
CA TYR A 33 -22.22 -18.70 -1.87
C TYR A 33 -23.27 -17.61 -1.64
N ASP A 34 -24.28 -17.59 -2.51
CA ASP A 34 -25.42 -16.68 -2.42
C ASP A 34 -25.02 -15.19 -2.24
N LEU A 35 -23.99 -14.74 -2.99
CA LEU A 35 -23.38 -13.42 -2.82
C LEU A 35 -24.32 -12.28 -3.22
N GLY A 36 -25.25 -12.52 -4.14
CA GLY A 36 -26.20 -11.55 -4.70
C GLY A 36 -27.58 -11.52 -4.05
N SER A 37 -27.90 -12.41 -3.11
CA SER A 37 -29.27 -12.54 -2.58
C SER A 37 -29.73 -11.37 -1.71
N ARG A 38 -28.79 -10.72 -1.04
CA ARG A 38 -29.07 -9.56 -0.19
C ARG A 38 -28.93 -8.27 -1.00
N ALA A 39 -29.89 -7.37 -0.89
CA ALA A 39 -29.79 -6.02 -1.45
C ALA A 39 -28.53 -5.30 -0.94
N LEU A 40 -27.97 -4.42 -1.75
CA LEU A 40 -26.81 -3.61 -1.37
C LEU A 40 -27.15 -2.71 -0.19
N HIS A 41 -26.28 -2.68 0.80
CA HIS A 41 -26.34 -1.70 1.88
C HIS A 41 -26.05 -0.31 1.32
N HIS A 42 -26.46 0.74 2.04
CA HIS A 42 -26.24 2.13 1.62
C HIS A 42 -24.78 2.40 1.19
N ASP A 43 -23.82 2.01 2.01
CA ASP A 43 -22.40 2.18 1.69
C ASP A 43 -21.94 1.35 0.49
N GLU A 44 -22.47 0.13 0.34
CA GLU A 44 -22.17 -0.72 -0.82
C GLU A 44 -22.72 -0.10 -2.11
N SER A 45 -23.95 0.44 -2.06
CA SER A 45 -24.59 1.03 -3.23
C SER A 45 -23.86 2.26 -3.76
N LEU A 46 -23.28 3.08 -2.87
CA LEU A 46 -22.45 4.22 -3.28
C LEU A 46 -21.20 3.76 -4.04
N HIS A 47 -20.43 2.80 -3.47
CA HIS A 47 -19.24 2.27 -4.14
C HIS A 47 -19.59 1.58 -5.47
N ALA A 48 -20.68 0.81 -5.49
CA ALA A 48 -21.16 0.14 -6.69
C ALA A 48 -21.60 1.15 -7.77
N LEU A 49 -22.32 2.21 -7.39
CA LEU A 49 -22.84 3.24 -8.30
C LEU A 49 -21.71 4.03 -8.95
N PHE A 50 -20.72 4.51 -8.18
CA PHE A 50 -19.59 5.25 -8.76
C PHE A 50 -18.73 4.36 -9.66
N ALA A 51 -18.53 3.09 -9.32
CA ALA A 51 -17.88 2.13 -10.20
C ALA A 51 -18.69 1.87 -11.48
N TRP A 52 -20.02 1.83 -11.37
CA TRP A 52 -20.91 1.69 -12.51
C TRP A 52 -20.88 2.92 -13.43
N TYR A 53 -20.80 4.14 -12.87
CA TYR A 53 -20.61 5.34 -13.70
C TYR A 53 -19.31 5.28 -14.49
N LEU A 54 -18.23 4.83 -13.87
CA LEU A 54 -16.96 4.62 -14.56
C LEU A 54 -17.07 3.56 -15.67
N TYR A 55 -17.73 2.43 -15.38
CA TYR A 55 -18.01 1.36 -16.34
C TYR A 55 -18.84 1.85 -17.54
N GLN A 56 -19.82 2.72 -17.31
CA GLN A 56 -20.68 3.34 -18.35
C GLN A 56 -19.95 4.46 -19.14
N GLY A 57 -18.68 4.70 -18.92
CA GLY A 57 -17.90 5.74 -19.61
C GLY A 57 -18.23 7.16 -19.19
N ARG A 58 -18.90 7.38 -18.03
CA ARG A 58 -19.18 8.72 -17.49
C ARG A 58 -17.97 9.38 -16.85
N GLY A 59 -16.83 8.70 -16.83
CA GLY A 59 -15.62 9.16 -16.18
C GLY A 59 -15.62 8.87 -14.68
N TYR A 60 -14.49 9.19 -14.04
CA TYR A 60 -14.29 9.07 -12.60
C TYR A 60 -14.25 10.46 -11.97
N ALA A 61 -15.18 10.76 -11.09
CA ALA A 61 -15.14 11.93 -10.22
C ALA A 61 -14.69 11.47 -8.83
N HIS A 62 -13.62 12.09 -8.31
CA HIS A 62 -13.13 11.75 -6.98
C HIS A 62 -13.95 12.46 -5.91
N ASP A 63 -14.51 11.68 -5.00
CA ASP A 63 -15.12 12.15 -3.77
C ASP A 63 -14.29 11.64 -2.58
N PRO A 64 -13.65 12.53 -1.80
CA PRO A 64 -12.85 12.13 -0.64
C PRO A 64 -13.62 11.30 0.40
N MET A 65 -14.92 11.52 0.52
CA MET A 65 -15.79 10.73 1.42
C MET A 65 -15.90 9.26 0.99
N MET A 66 -15.58 8.96 -0.26
CA MET A 66 -15.63 7.62 -0.83
C MET A 66 -14.28 6.91 -0.84
N HIS A 67 -13.27 7.48 -0.19
CA HIS A 67 -11.90 6.97 -0.13
C HIS A 67 -11.17 6.94 -1.49
N GLY A 68 -10.18 6.03 -1.67
CA GLY A 68 -9.33 6.00 -2.86
C GLY A 68 -9.96 5.34 -4.09
N PRO A 69 -9.34 5.54 -5.27
CA PRO A 69 -9.88 5.11 -6.57
C PRO A 69 -9.78 3.62 -6.84
N PHE A 70 -8.96 2.89 -6.10
CA PHE A 70 -8.64 1.49 -6.42
C PHE A 70 -9.91 0.64 -6.54
N GLN A 71 -10.81 0.74 -5.56
CA GLN A 71 -12.03 -0.06 -5.55
C GLN A 71 -12.92 0.24 -6.76
N PHE A 72 -13.07 1.52 -7.15
CA PHE A 72 -13.92 1.92 -8.28
C PHE A 72 -13.40 1.36 -9.61
N HIS A 73 -12.08 1.48 -9.86
CA HIS A 73 -11.49 0.97 -11.09
C HIS A 73 -11.50 -0.56 -11.15
N ALA A 74 -11.24 -1.22 -10.03
CA ALA A 74 -11.30 -2.68 -9.96
C ALA A 74 -12.73 -3.21 -10.15
N LEU A 75 -13.73 -2.55 -9.56
CA LEU A 75 -15.14 -2.90 -9.76
C LEU A 75 -15.61 -2.60 -11.19
N ALA A 76 -15.21 -1.47 -11.77
CA ALA A 76 -15.53 -1.16 -13.17
C ALA A 76 -14.99 -2.23 -14.12
N LEU A 77 -13.76 -2.73 -13.87
CA LEU A 77 -13.20 -3.85 -14.61
C LEU A 77 -14.01 -5.15 -14.39
N ILE A 78 -14.43 -5.43 -13.16
CA ILE A 78 -15.28 -6.59 -12.85
C ILE A 78 -16.60 -6.48 -13.57
N TYR A 79 -17.26 -5.33 -13.62
CA TYR A 79 -18.50 -5.11 -14.36
C TYR A 79 -18.29 -5.27 -15.86
N PHE A 80 -17.16 -4.83 -16.39
CA PHE A 80 -16.82 -5.04 -17.80
C PHE A 80 -16.68 -6.53 -18.16
N LEU A 81 -16.11 -7.34 -17.26
CA LEU A 81 -15.84 -8.76 -17.50
C LEU A 81 -17.05 -9.67 -17.24
N PHE A 82 -17.87 -9.34 -16.22
CA PHE A 82 -18.90 -10.24 -15.69
C PHE A 82 -20.31 -9.63 -15.65
N GLY A 83 -20.48 -8.38 -16.11
CA GLY A 83 -21.72 -7.63 -15.99
C GLY A 83 -21.92 -7.02 -14.60
N ASP A 84 -22.82 -6.05 -14.52
CA ASP A 84 -23.20 -5.33 -13.30
C ASP A 84 -24.32 -6.07 -12.55
N SER A 85 -24.05 -6.40 -11.29
CA SER A 85 -25.01 -7.04 -10.38
C SER A 85 -24.55 -6.87 -8.94
N ASP A 86 -25.44 -7.10 -7.96
CA ASP A 86 -25.11 -7.08 -6.53
C ASP A 86 -24.01 -8.11 -6.18
N ALA A 87 -23.96 -9.23 -6.88
CA ALA A 87 -22.91 -10.23 -6.72
C ALA A 87 -21.56 -9.73 -7.22
N THR A 88 -21.51 -9.15 -8.42
CA THR A 88 -20.26 -8.65 -9.01
C THR A 88 -19.74 -7.42 -8.29
N ALA A 89 -20.61 -6.59 -7.70
CA ALA A 89 -20.22 -5.49 -6.82
C ALA A 89 -19.40 -5.97 -5.60
N ARG A 90 -19.71 -7.16 -5.07
CA ARG A 90 -19.03 -7.77 -3.91
C ARG A 90 -17.85 -8.66 -4.27
N LEU A 91 -17.66 -8.95 -5.56
CA LEU A 91 -16.66 -9.95 -6.01
C LEU A 91 -15.24 -9.55 -5.64
N LEU A 92 -14.88 -8.27 -5.75
CA LEU A 92 -13.55 -7.78 -5.36
C LEU A 92 -13.25 -8.08 -3.88
N ALA A 93 -14.19 -7.79 -2.99
CA ALA A 93 -14.05 -8.06 -1.56
C ALA A 93 -13.91 -9.56 -1.29
N ALA A 94 -14.71 -10.39 -1.98
CA ALA A 94 -14.64 -11.85 -1.86
C ALA A 94 -13.28 -12.40 -2.32
N LEU A 95 -12.73 -11.88 -3.40
CA LEU A 95 -11.41 -12.27 -3.92
C LEU A 95 -10.28 -11.83 -2.99
N CYS A 96 -10.29 -10.59 -2.48
CA CYS A 96 -9.28 -10.12 -1.53
C CYS A 96 -9.30 -10.90 -0.23
N GLY A 97 -10.49 -11.16 0.33
CA GLY A 97 -10.62 -11.97 1.54
C GLY A 97 -10.20 -13.43 1.35
N THR A 98 -10.42 -13.99 0.16
CA THR A 98 -9.93 -15.34 -0.20
C THR A 98 -8.41 -15.35 -0.39
N ALA A 99 -7.87 -14.35 -1.07
CA ALA A 99 -6.44 -14.21 -1.28
C ALA A 99 -5.67 -14.06 0.06
N ALA A 100 -6.27 -13.40 1.06
CA ALA A 100 -5.70 -13.32 2.41
C ALA A 100 -5.56 -14.70 3.08
N ILE A 101 -6.51 -15.63 2.86
CA ILE A 101 -6.41 -17.00 3.36
C ILE A 101 -5.21 -17.71 2.73
N GLY A 102 -5.09 -17.65 1.40
CA GLY A 102 -3.95 -18.24 0.69
C GLY A 102 -2.61 -17.62 1.08
N ALA A 103 -2.60 -16.30 1.34
CA ALA A 103 -1.40 -15.58 1.75
C ALA A 103 -0.85 -16.03 3.11
N CYS A 104 -1.66 -16.65 3.97
CA CYS A 104 -1.18 -17.24 5.22
C CYS A 104 -0.09 -18.30 5.02
N TYR A 105 -0.05 -18.96 3.85
CA TYR A 105 1.04 -19.89 3.51
C TYR A 105 2.41 -19.24 3.64
N TRP A 106 2.56 -17.97 3.26
CA TRP A 106 3.81 -17.24 3.35
C TRP A 106 4.17 -16.77 4.77
N LEU A 107 3.24 -16.88 5.75
CA LEU A 107 3.53 -16.61 7.16
C LEU A 107 4.28 -17.75 7.86
N ARG A 108 4.42 -18.93 7.24
CA ARG A 108 5.08 -20.11 7.82
C ARG A 108 6.48 -19.87 8.41
N PRO A 109 7.36 -19.06 7.81
CA PRO A 109 8.69 -18.81 8.38
C PRO A 109 8.64 -18.20 9.78
N TRP A 110 7.59 -17.46 10.10
CA TRP A 110 7.46 -16.72 11.36
C TRP A 110 6.50 -17.38 12.35
N LEU A 111 5.38 -17.90 11.87
CA LEU A 111 4.36 -18.54 12.71
C LEU A 111 4.56 -20.05 12.86
N GLY A 112 5.46 -20.65 12.09
CA GLY A 112 5.55 -22.09 11.95
C GLY A 112 4.37 -22.66 11.15
N ARG A 113 4.43 -23.98 10.87
CA ARG A 113 3.40 -24.67 10.06
C ARG A 113 2.01 -24.60 10.71
N ILE A 114 1.95 -24.95 12.00
CA ILE A 114 0.67 -24.99 12.74
C ILE A 114 0.10 -23.57 12.86
N GLY A 115 0.91 -22.60 13.27
CA GLY A 115 0.45 -21.21 13.43
C GLY A 115 -0.09 -20.60 12.13
N ALA A 116 0.59 -20.83 11.00
CA ALA A 116 0.14 -20.33 9.70
C ALA A 116 -1.13 -21.04 9.19
N LEU A 117 -1.28 -22.36 9.42
CA LEU A 117 -2.51 -23.08 9.12
C LEU A 117 -3.67 -22.63 10.02
N THR A 118 -3.40 -22.41 11.32
CA THR A 118 -4.40 -21.86 12.24
C THR A 118 -4.85 -20.47 11.80
N ALA A 119 -3.93 -19.61 11.36
CA ALA A 119 -4.28 -18.30 10.81
C ALA A 119 -5.18 -18.43 9.57
N ALA A 120 -4.85 -19.31 8.63
CA ALA A 120 -5.67 -19.58 7.45
C ALA A 120 -7.07 -20.10 7.84
N LEU A 121 -7.14 -21.03 8.82
CA LEU A 121 -8.40 -21.56 9.34
C LEU A 121 -9.26 -20.47 9.97
N LEU A 122 -8.67 -19.63 10.83
CA LEU A 122 -9.36 -18.52 11.45
C LEU A 122 -9.86 -17.49 10.42
N LEU A 123 -9.08 -17.13 9.41
CA LEU A 123 -9.53 -16.23 8.35
C LEU A 123 -10.65 -16.87 7.50
N THR A 124 -10.66 -18.18 7.33
CA THR A 124 -11.71 -18.90 6.60
C THR A 124 -13.05 -18.82 7.32
N PHE A 125 -13.08 -19.03 8.63
CA PHE A 125 -14.30 -19.19 9.40
C PHE A 125 -14.65 -18.00 10.30
N SER A 126 -13.78 -17.01 10.44
CA SER A 126 -14.09 -15.80 11.22
C SER A 126 -15.35 -15.12 10.71
N PRO A 127 -16.39 -14.94 11.52
CA PRO A 127 -17.63 -14.29 11.09
C PRO A 127 -17.39 -12.86 10.58
N ILE A 128 -16.49 -12.11 11.22
CA ILE A 128 -16.13 -10.74 10.84
C ILE A 128 -15.44 -10.74 9.48
N MET A 129 -14.43 -11.59 9.29
CA MET A 129 -13.70 -11.68 8.01
C MET A 129 -14.61 -12.15 6.87
N LEU A 130 -15.52 -13.09 7.16
CA LEU A 130 -16.48 -13.59 6.20
C LEU A 130 -17.50 -12.48 5.83
N TYR A 131 -18.01 -11.75 6.81
CA TYR A 131 -18.94 -10.64 6.60
C TYR A 131 -18.31 -9.57 5.70
N PHE A 132 -17.15 -9.02 6.08
CA PHE A 132 -16.49 -7.96 5.30
C PHE A 132 -15.98 -8.45 3.94
N SER A 133 -15.70 -9.73 3.77
CA SER A 133 -15.38 -10.32 2.45
C SER A 133 -16.60 -10.45 1.53
N ARG A 134 -17.81 -10.25 2.05
CA ARG A 134 -19.08 -10.28 1.32
C ARG A 134 -19.77 -8.92 1.32
N PHE A 135 -18.99 -7.87 1.53
CA PHE A 135 -19.45 -6.50 1.65
C PHE A 135 -18.62 -5.59 0.72
N ALA A 136 -19.27 -4.84 -0.19
CA ALA A 136 -18.58 -4.06 -1.22
C ALA A 136 -17.96 -2.77 -0.64
N ARG A 137 -17.02 -2.92 0.30
CA ARG A 137 -16.27 -1.81 0.93
C ARG A 137 -14.77 -2.09 0.97
N ASN A 138 -14.03 -1.02 1.26
CA ASN A 138 -12.56 -1.02 1.29
C ASN A 138 -11.93 -1.86 2.41
N ASP A 139 -12.69 -2.24 3.45
CA ASP A 139 -12.13 -2.77 4.70
C ASP A 139 -11.36 -4.09 4.52
N ILE A 140 -11.91 -5.04 3.77
CA ILE A 140 -11.21 -6.30 3.51
C ILE A 140 -10.07 -6.14 2.49
N ILE A 141 -10.22 -5.19 1.58
CA ILE A 141 -9.21 -4.88 0.57
C ILE A 141 -7.96 -4.31 1.26
N ILE A 142 -8.14 -3.34 2.16
CA ILE A 142 -7.02 -2.76 2.92
C ILE A 142 -6.41 -3.77 3.89
N ALA A 143 -7.20 -4.66 4.49
CA ALA A 143 -6.67 -5.75 5.32
C ALA A 143 -5.76 -6.69 4.52
N PHE A 144 -6.12 -6.98 3.26
CA PHE A 144 -5.29 -7.77 2.36
C PHE A 144 -3.99 -7.04 2.00
N TRP A 145 -4.04 -5.74 1.65
CA TRP A 145 -2.82 -4.96 1.40
C TRP A 145 -1.91 -4.91 2.62
N ASN A 146 -2.46 -4.70 3.82
CA ASN A 146 -1.68 -4.71 5.07
C ASN A 146 -0.98 -6.05 5.30
N LEU A 147 -1.64 -7.17 5.01
CA LEU A 147 -1.00 -8.49 5.08
C LEU A 147 0.17 -8.61 4.11
N LEU A 148 0.01 -8.12 2.87
CA LEU A 148 1.10 -8.13 1.88
C LEU A 148 2.26 -7.20 2.26
N ILE A 149 1.98 -6.04 2.86
CA ILE A 149 3.01 -5.13 3.41
C ILE A 149 3.83 -5.86 4.47
N VAL A 150 3.16 -6.49 5.44
CA VAL A 150 3.84 -7.28 6.49
C VAL A 150 4.69 -8.38 5.88
N LEU A 151 4.13 -9.18 4.98
CA LEU A 151 4.84 -10.27 4.32
C LEU A 151 6.07 -9.78 3.55
N GLY A 152 5.92 -8.70 2.77
CA GLY A 152 7.02 -8.14 1.98
C GLY A 152 8.12 -7.57 2.87
N LEU A 153 7.79 -6.74 3.85
CA LEU A 153 8.78 -6.13 4.73
C LEU A 153 9.51 -7.17 5.57
N TRP A 154 8.80 -8.16 6.12
CA TRP A 154 9.42 -9.23 6.92
C TRP A 154 10.26 -10.19 6.09
N ASP A 155 9.81 -10.58 4.89
CA ASP A 155 10.62 -11.42 4.00
C ASP A 155 11.91 -10.71 3.59
N TYR A 156 11.84 -9.39 3.33
CA TYR A 156 13.06 -8.62 3.06
C TYR A 156 14.03 -8.60 4.26
N VAL A 157 13.52 -8.32 5.45
CA VAL A 157 14.35 -8.31 6.67
C VAL A 157 14.98 -9.68 6.92
N ALA A 158 14.27 -10.76 6.66
CA ALA A 158 14.76 -12.12 6.89
C ALA A 158 15.71 -12.62 5.79
N ARG A 159 15.51 -12.26 4.53
CA ARG A 159 16.16 -12.92 3.39
C ARG A 159 16.81 -11.96 2.39
N ARG A 160 16.65 -10.64 2.57
CA ARG A 160 17.18 -9.60 1.67
C ARG A 160 16.72 -9.76 0.21
N ARG A 161 15.53 -10.30 -0.03
CA ARG A 161 14.99 -10.49 -1.39
C ARG A 161 14.42 -9.19 -1.96
N PRO A 162 14.92 -8.71 -3.11
CA PRO A 162 14.39 -7.49 -3.75
C PRO A 162 12.90 -7.56 -4.06
N ALA A 163 12.43 -8.71 -4.55
CA ALA A 163 11.01 -8.93 -4.85
C ALA A 163 10.09 -8.69 -3.65
N ALA A 164 10.58 -8.92 -2.44
CA ALA A 164 9.84 -8.68 -1.22
C ALA A 164 9.60 -7.18 -0.96
N LEU A 165 10.59 -6.32 -1.26
CA LEU A 165 10.40 -4.86 -1.21
C LEU A 165 9.46 -4.37 -2.31
N ILE A 166 9.52 -4.94 -3.51
CA ILE A 166 8.60 -4.62 -4.61
C ILE A 166 7.16 -4.96 -4.20
N LEU A 167 6.96 -6.13 -3.59
CA LEU A 167 5.66 -6.52 -3.04
C LEU A 167 5.17 -5.52 -1.99
N ALA A 168 6.02 -5.16 -1.02
CA ALA A 168 5.67 -4.17 0.01
C ALA A 168 5.35 -2.80 -0.60
N ALA A 169 6.19 -2.32 -1.54
CA ALA A 169 5.98 -1.04 -2.22
C ALA A 169 4.66 -1.02 -3.00
N GLY A 170 4.38 -2.07 -3.78
CA GLY A 170 3.12 -2.21 -4.50
C GLY A 170 1.91 -2.23 -3.56
N ALA A 171 2.00 -2.99 -2.46
CA ALA A 171 0.92 -3.06 -1.48
C ALA A 171 0.71 -1.74 -0.73
N ILE A 172 1.76 -0.97 -0.41
CA ILE A 172 1.66 0.38 0.17
C ILE A 172 0.99 1.33 -0.84
N GLY A 173 1.43 1.34 -2.11
CA GLY A 173 0.83 2.17 -3.14
C GLY A 173 -0.66 1.86 -3.37
N LEU A 174 -1.01 0.58 -3.48
CA LEU A 174 -2.41 0.14 -3.58
C LEU A 174 -3.20 0.43 -2.30
N GLY A 175 -2.56 0.35 -1.14
CA GLY A 175 -3.14 0.75 0.13
C GLY A 175 -3.55 2.22 0.15
N PHE A 176 -2.66 3.13 -0.25
CA PHE A 176 -2.98 4.56 -0.40
C PHE A 176 -4.06 4.81 -1.45
N ALA A 177 -4.04 4.06 -2.56
CA ALA A 177 -5.09 4.14 -3.57
C ALA A 177 -6.43 3.52 -3.11
N THR A 178 -6.46 2.85 -1.96
CA THR A 178 -7.67 2.21 -1.40
C THR A 178 -8.26 3.02 -0.26
N LYS A 179 -7.46 3.33 0.78
CA LYS A 179 -7.98 3.98 1.98
C LYS A 179 -6.87 4.69 2.76
N GLU A 180 -7.21 5.83 3.34
CA GLU A 180 -6.31 6.69 4.13
C GLU A 180 -5.75 6.03 5.40
N VAL A 181 -6.37 4.98 5.93
CA VAL A 181 -5.81 4.23 7.07
C VAL A 181 -4.41 3.67 6.80
N THR A 182 -3.98 3.64 5.53
CA THR A 182 -2.62 3.29 5.13
C THR A 182 -1.58 4.23 5.79
N PHE A 183 -1.94 5.49 6.09
CA PHE A 183 -1.07 6.40 6.86
C PHE A 183 -0.70 5.82 8.23
N ILE A 184 -1.63 5.18 8.91
CA ILE A 184 -1.38 4.54 10.21
C ILE A 184 -0.39 3.38 10.03
N THR A 185 -0.60 2.56 9.00
CA THR A 185 0.29 1.43 8.69
C THR A 185 1.71 1.89 8.42
N VAL A 186 1.89 2.89 7.54
CA VAL A 186 3.23 3.40 7.21
C VAL A 186 3.87 4.14 8.38
N ALA A 187 3.10 4.83 9.23
CA ALA A 187 3.62 5.45 10.43
C ALA A 187 4.18 4.41 11.41
N ILE A 188 3.44 3.33 11.66
CA ILE A 188 3.89 2.22 12.53
C ILE A 188 5.20 1.62 11.99
N PHE A 189 5.25 1.27 10.71
CA PHE A 189 6.46 0.71 10.11
C PHE A 189 7.59 1.72 10.00
N GLY A 190 7.28 3.00 9.72
CA GLY A 190 8.26 4.09 9.69
C GLY A 190 8.96 4.26 11.04
N VAL A 191 8.20 4.30 12.12
CA VAL A 191 8.76 4.38 13.49
C VAL A 191 9.57 3.11 13.81
N PHE A 192 9.02 1.92 13.52
CA PHE A 192 9.70 0.66 13.78
C PHE A 192 11.05 0.57 13.05
N PHE A 193 11.07 0.78 11.74
CA PHE A 193 12.31 0.71 10.96
C PHE A 193 13.25 1.88 11.25
N GLY A 194 12.74 3.07 11.57
CA GLY A 194 13.54 4.20 12.01
C GLY A 194 14.31 3.89 13.28
N LEU A 195 13.64 3.37 14.31
CA LEU A 195 14.29 2.98 15.57
C LEU A 195 15.28 1.83 15.37
N ARG A 196 14.95 0.85 14.53
CA ARG A 196 15.86 -0.25 14.20
C ARG A 196 17.10 0.23 13.44
N LEU A 197 16.93 1.16 12.50
CA LEU A 197 18.05 1.77 11.78
C LEU A 197 18.94 2.59 12.70
N LEU A 198 18.35 3.43 13.56
CA LEU A 198 19.12 4.20 14.56
C LEU A 198 19.96 3.29 15.43
N ARG A 199 19.38 2.21 15.93
CA ARG A 199 20.10 1.22 16.71
C ARG A 199 21.25 0.58 15.91
N GLU A 200 21.01 0.16 14.67
CA GLU A 200 22.01 -0.44 13.78
C GLU A 200 23.19 0.53 13.52
N LEU A 201 22.86 1.81 13.31
CA LEU A 201 23.89 2.85 13.13
C LEU A 201 24.69 3.11 14.41
N PHE A 202 24.05 3.13 15.56
CA PHE A 202 24.71 3.31 16.84
C PHE A 202 25.65 2.13 17.18
N GLU A 203 25.22 0.91 16.87
CA GLU A 203 26.05 -0.31 17.05
C GLU A 203 27.25 -0.32 16.07
N ALA A 204 27.10 0.25 14.86
CA ALA A 204 28.16 0.27 13.84
C ALA A 204 29.16 1.41 13.99
N ALA A 205 28.73 2.58 14.43
CA ALA A 205 29.50 3.82 14.38
C ALA A 205 29.69 4.50 15.76
N GLY A 206 29.02 4.02 16.81
CA GLY A 206 28.98 4.71 18.09
C GLY A 206 28.41 6.14 17.97
N PRO A 207 28.93 7.10 18.76
CA PRO A 207 28.45 8.47 18.72
C PRO A 207 29.04 9.32 17.57
N ASP A 208 29.88 8.75 16.69
CA ASP A 208 30.50 9.48 15.58
C ASP A 208 29.54 9.64 14.38
N PRO A 209 29.01 10.83 14.11
CA PRO A 209 28.10 11.06 13.00
C PRO A 209 28.74 10.86 11.62
N ALA A 210 30.07 11.08 11.50
CA ALA A 210 30.76 10.86 10.25
C ALA A 210 30.90 9.34 9.94
N ALA A 211 31.08 8.52 10.95
CA ALA A 211 31.09 7.06 10.80
C ALA A 211 29.68 6.54 10.46
N ALA A 212 28.64 7.09 11.07
CA ALA A 212 27.25 6.77 10.75
C ALA A 212 26.93 7.12 9.28
N LEU A 213 27.33 8.30 8.81
CA LEU A 213 27.14 8.72 7.42
C LEU A 213 27.88 7.80 6.44
N ARG A 214 29.13 7.41 6.76
CA ARG A 214 29.88 6.43 5.94
C ARG A 214 29.19 5.08 5.87
N THR A 215 28.56 4.63 6.96
CA THR A 215 27.78 3.39 7.00
C THR A 215 26.54 3.48 6.12
N LEU A 216 25.82 4.60 6.16
CA LEU A 216 24.64 4.83 5.33
C LEU A 216 24.95 4.90 3.83
N THR A 217 26.12 5.45 3.47
CA THR A 217 26.52 5.68 2.07
C THR A 217 27.32 4.53 1.47
N SER A 218 27.68 3.52 2.27
CA SER A 218 28.48 2.37 1.81
C SER A 218 27.61 1.34 1.06
N PRO A 219 27.81 1.10 -0.24
CA PRO A 219 27.06 0.09 -0.97
C PRO A 219 27.27 -1.35 -0.44
N ALA A 220 28.48 -1.62 0.08
CA ALA A 220 28.86 -2.95 0.55
C ALA A 220 28.35 -3.28 1.98
N LYS A 221 28.00 -2.26 2.76
CA LYS A 221 27.60 -2.38 4.17
C LYS A 221 26.32 -1.61 4.49
N ALA A 222 25.43 -1.45 3.49
CA ALA A 222 24.17 -0.74 3.70
C ALA A 222 23.37 -1.37 4.87
N PRO A 223 22.90 -0.57 5.82
CA PRO A 223 22.12 -1.03 6.95
C PRO A 223 20.89 -1.84 6.52
N LEU A 224 20.56 -2.88 7.29
CA LEU A 224 19.43 -3.78 6.97
C LEU A 224 18.11 -3.03 6.87
N TYR A 225 17.91 -2.10 7.77
CA TYR A 225 16.62 -1.43 7.93
C TYR A 225 16.49 -0.16 7.07
N LEU A 226 17.56 0.25 6.36
CA LEU A 226 17.53 1.43 5.50
C LEU A 226 16.53 1.26 4.33
N ALA A 227 16.63 0.18 3.56
CA ALA A 227 15.78 -0.01 2.40
C ALA A 227 14.28 -0.15 2.74
N PRO A 228 13.85 -0.93 3.76
CA PRO A 228 12.47 -0.90 4.23
C PRO A 228 11.99 0.49 4.66
N LEU A 229 12.82 1.23 5.42
CA LEU A 229 12.47 2.57 5.85
C LEU A 229 12.29 3.52 4.66
N VAL A 230 13.17 3.43 3.65
CA VAL A 230 13.08 4.26 2.45
C VAL A 230 11.84 3.91 1.61
N VAL A 231 11.48 2.64 1.50
CA VAL A 231 10.25 2.23 0.79
C VAL A 231 9.02 2.79 1.52
N VAL A 232 8.94 2.59 2.83
CA VAL A 232 7.81 3.08 3.64
C VAL A 232 7.76 4.62 3.62
N GLY A 233 8.86 5.30 3.91
CA GLY A 233 8.94 6.75 3.95
C GLY A 233 8.79 7.41 2.58
N GLY A 234 9.49 6.89 1.58
CA GLY A 234 9.48 7.42 0.22
C GLY A 234 8.10 7.41 -0.42
N LEU A 235 7.36 6.32 -0.28
CA LEU A 235 5.99 6.23 -0.79
C LEU A 235 4.99 7.08 0.00
N SER A 236 5.33 7.44 1.26
CA SER A 236 4.49 8.27 2.10
C SER A 236 4.76 9.76 1.93
N LEU A 237 5.97 10.16 1.52
CA LEU A 237 6.37 11.57 1.41
C LEU A 237 5.43 12.41 0.54
N PRO A 238 4.98 11.97 -0.64
CA PRO A 238 4.02 12.73 -1.43
C PRO A 238 2.71 12.99 -0.70
N GLN A 239 2.31 12.06 0.16
CA GLN A 239 1.08 12.14 0.96
C GLN A 239 1.23 13.09 2.16
N PHE A 240 2.44 13.31 2.63
CA PHE A 240 2.75 14.26 3.71
C PHE A 240 3.13 15.65 3.20
N SER A 241 3.16 15.89 1.90
CA SER A 241 3.50 17.21 1.35
C SER A 241 2.59 18.32 1.87
N ALA A 242 1.30 18.04 2.07
CA ALA A 242 0.38 18.96 2.73
C ALA A 242 0.75 19.26 4.19
N GLY A 243 1.40 18.33 4.88
CA GLY A 243 1.87 18.53 6.26
C GLY A 243 3.03 19.53 6.38
N VAL A 244 3.73 19.83 5.29
CA VAL A 244 4.78 20.86 5.24
C VAL A 244 4.18 22.25 5.07
N GLU A 245 3.04 22.37 4.43
CA GLU A 245 2.36 23.65 4.18
C GLU A 245 1.71 24.22 5.44
N LEU A 246 1.17 23.37 6.31
CA LEU A 246 0.60 23.79 7.58
C LEU A 246 1.60 24.50 8.50
N PRO A 247 2.80 23.94 8.78
CA PRO A 247 3.84 24.62 9.54
C PRO A 247 4.33 25.92 8.87
N ALA A 248 4.45 25.94 7.53
CA ALA A 248 4.86 27.13 6.80
C ALA A 248 3.83 28.26 6.95
N ALA A 249 2.55 27.97 6.84
CA ALA A 249 1.47 28.92 7.06
C ALA A 249 1.45 29.42 8.53
N TRP A 250 1.69 28.53 9.50
CA TRP A 250 1.79 28.92 10.93
C TRP A 250 3.00 29.78 11.23
N LEU A 251 4.10 29.62 10.49
CA LEU A 251 5.31 30.45 10.62
C LEU A 251 5.19 31.80 9.88
N GLY A 252 4.04 32.11 9.29
CA GLY A 252 3.77 33.42 8.67
C GLY A 252 4.31 33.57 7.25
N PHE A 253 4.67 32.47 6.58
CA PHE A 253 5.08 32.50 5.17
C PHE A 253 3.93 32.72 4.17
N GLY A 254 2.74 33.10 4.69
CA GLY A 254 1.55 33.46 3.91
C GLY A 254 0.78 32.26 3.39
N PRO A 255 -0.42 32.48 2.83
CA PRO A 255 -1.14 31.41 2.15
C PRO A 255 -0.35 30.99 0.92
N LEU A 256 0.01 29.71 0.88
CA LEU A 256 0.91 29.15 -0.14
C LEU A 256 0.27 29.04 -1.52
N ALA A 257 -1.04 29.27 -1.64
CA ALA A 257 -1.74 29.30 -2.91
C ALA A 257 -3.02 30.12 -2.83
N PRO A 258 -3.48 30.75 -3.93
CA PRO A 258 -4.79 31.38 -4.03
C PRO A 258 -5.95 30.42 -3.79
N ASN A 259 -5.74 29.13 -3.96
CA ASN A 259 -6.66 28.07 -3.62
C ASN A 259 -5.97 27.08 -2.68
N PRO A 260 -6.30 27.07 -1.37
CA PRO A 260 -5.67 26.18 -0.40
C PRO A 260 -5.91 24.69 -0.67
N ALA A 261 -6.81 24.34 -1.60
CA ALA A 261 -7.06 22.96 -1.99
C ALA A 261 -5.93 22.36 -2.88
N TYR A 262 -5.01 23.17 -3.40
CA TYR A 262 -3.98 22.71 -4.30
C TYR A 262 -2.61 23.25 -3.92
N PRO A 263 -1.70 22.40 -3.40
CA PRO A 263 -0.31 22.79 -3.26
C PRO A 263 0.26 23.17 -4.63
N PRO A 264 1.19 24.12 -4.69
CA PRO A 264 1.80 24.49 -5.95
C PRO A 264 2.42 23.24 -6.62
N PRO A 265 2.29 23.08 -7.94
CA PRO A 265 2.76 21.89 -8.68
C PRO A 265 4.22 21.51 -8.39
N TRP A 266 5.08 22.49 -8.09
CA TRP A 266 6.48 22.24 -7.75
C TRP A 266 6.67 21.55 -6.39
N ALA A 267 5.77 21.74 -5.42
CA ALA A 267 5.87 21.07 -4.11
C ALA A 267 5.60 19.56 -4.25
N GLY A 268 4.57 19.20 -5.04
CA GLY A 268 4.31 17.81 -5.40
C GLY A 268 5.44 17.18 -6.21
N LEU A 269 6.01 17.94 -7.17
CA LEU A 269 7.16 17.53 -7.96
C LEU A 269 8.41 17.32 -7.09
N ALA A 270 8.69 18.25 -6.15
CA ALA A 270 9.82 18.15 -5.25
C ALA A 270 9.66 16.96 -4.29
N ALA A 271 8.50 16.80 -3.67
CA ALA A 271 8.23 15.69 -2.76
C ALA A 271 8.20 14.35 -3.50
N GLY A 272 7.49 14.27 -4.62
CA GLY A 272 7.41 13.06 -5.44
C GLY A 272 8.75 12.69 -6.08
N GLY A 273 9.49 13.69 -6.58
CA GLY A 273 10.82 13.52 -7.13
C GLY A 273 11.82 13.05 -6.08
N LEU A 274 11.81 13.64 -4.89
CA LEU A 274 12.67 13.22 -3.77
C LEU A 274 12.32 11.81 -3.30
N ALA A 275 11.03 11.50 -3.13
CA ALA A 275 10.57 10.18 -2.76
C ALA A 275 10.96 9.12 -3.79
N GLY A 276 10.71 9.40 -5.07
CA GLY A 276 11.13 8.54 -6.17
C GLY A 276 12.64 8.34 -6.23
N ALA A 277 13.40 9.42 -6.04
CA ALA A 277 14.85 9.39 -6.00
C ALA A 277 15.40 8.55 -4.84
N LEU A 278 14.83 8.69 -3.64
CA LEU A 278 15.21 7.90 -2.47
C LEU A 278 14.89 6.42 -2.65
N VAL A 279 13.68 6.10 -3.13
CA VAL A 279 13.25 4.73 -3.39
C VAL A 279 14.12 4.08 -4.45
N ALA A 280 14.32 4.75 -5.60
CA ALA A 280 15.11 4.17 -6.67
C ALA A 280 16.62 4.17 -6.38
N GLY A 281 17.13 5.20 -5.69
CA GLY A 281 18.53 5.22 -5.26
C GLY A 281 18.85 4.04 -4.35
N SER A 282 17.96 3.74 -3.38
CA SER A 282 18.16 2.61 -2.47
C SER A 282 17.91 1.25 -3.14
N LEU A 283 16.87 1.13 -3.98
CA LEU A 283 16.59 -0.08 -4.75
C LEU A 283 17.68 -0.34 -5.80
N GLY A 284 18.11 0.70 -6.53
CA GLY A 284 19.14 0.58 -7.55
C GLY A 284 20.53 0.28 -7.00
N ALA A 285 20.93 0.96 -5.93
CA ALA A 285 22.25 0.77 -5.32
C ALA A 285 22.37 -0.53 -4.52
N GLY A 286 21.29 -0.93 -3.82
CA GLY A 286 21.33 -2.09 -2.93
C GLY A 286 20.85 -3.40 -3.54
N LEU A 287 19.98 -3.36 -4.57
CA LEU A 287 19.23 -4.53 -5.01
C LEU A 287 19.50 -4.96 -6.45
N LEU A 288 19.77 -4.02 -7.35
CA LEU A 288 19.91 -4.31 -8.78
C LEU A 288 21.34 -4.16 -9.29
N GLY A 289 22.30 -3.75 -8.45
CA GLY A 289 23.66 -3.43 -8.87
C GLY A 289 23.73 -2.28 -9.90
N ILE A 290 22.63 -1.54 -10.07
CA ILE A 290 22.54 -0.41 -11.00
C ILE A 290 23.24 0.80 -10.36
N ARG A 291 23.98 1.53 -11.16
CA ARG A 291 24.62 2.78 -10.70
C ARG A 291 23.56 3.72 -10.11
N PRO A 292 23.80 4.29 -8.91
CA PRO A 292 22.81 5.15 -8.23
C PRO A 292 22.21 6.25 -9.10
N GLY A 293 23.01 6.85 -9.98
CA GLY A 293 22.54 7.90 -10.90
C GLY A 293 21.54 7.43 -11.96
N LEU A 294 21.67 6.18 -12.45
CA LEU A 294 20.71 5.61 -13.42
C LEU A 294 19.40 5.23 -12.71
N ALA A 295 19.49 4.67 -11.51
CA ALA A 295 18.33 4.35 -10.68
C ALA A 295 17.56 5.61 -10.31
N LEU A 296 18.25 6.70 -9.99
CA LEU A 296 17.67 8.02 -9.74
C LEU A 296 16.90 8.53 -10.96
N GLY A 297 17.51 8.46 -12.17
CA GLY A 297 16.89 8.87 -13.42
C GLY A 297 15.63 8.07 -13.75
N LEU A 298 15.68 6.74 -13.58
CA LEU A 298 14.55 5.86 -13.87
C LEU A 298 13.36 6.03 -12.90
N ALA A 299 13.59 6.56 -11.70
CA ALA A 299 12.51 6.81 -10.76
C ALA A 299 11.94 8.23 -10.84
N VAL A 300 12.78 9.22 -11.17
CA VAL A 300 12.32 10.60 -11.38
C VAL A 300 11.48 10.71 -12.65
N LEU A 301 11.80 9.93 -13.70
CA LEU A 301 11.07 9.97 -14.97
C LEU A 301 9.57 9.64 -14.85
N PRO A 302 9.12 8.57 -14.20
CA PRO A 302 7.69 8.30 -14.08
C PRO A 302 6.96 9.33 -13.21
N PHE A 303 7.57 9.76 -12.10
CA PHE A 303 6.97 10.76 -11.22
C PHE A 303 7.04 12.17 -11.81
N GLY A 304 8.14 12.54 -12.47
CA GLY A 304 8.30 13.82 -13.14
C GLY A 304 7.46 13.94 -14.42
N ALA A 305 7.22 12.84 -15.14
CA ALA A 305 6.41 12.84 -16.35
C ALA A 305 4.90 12.82 -16.09
N VAL A 306 4.46 12.17 -15.02
CA VAL A 306 3.03 12.09 -14.69
C VAL A 306 2.52 13.40 -14.11
N PHE A 307 3.34 14.14 -13.35
CA PHE A 307 2.93 15.38 -12.72
C PHE A 307 2.78 16.59 -13.64
N PRO A 308 3.68 16.86 -14.64
CA PRO A 308 3.54 18.04 -15.51
C PRO A 308 2.69 17.81 -16.76
N LEU A 309 2.44 16.57 -17.17
CA LEU A 309 1.79 16.27 -18.45
C LEU A 309 0.26 16.21 -18.38
N ALA A 310 -0.33 16.29 -17.20
CA ALA A 310 -1.77 16.38 -17.06
C ALA A 310 -2.16 17.82 -16.69
N PRO A 311 -2.71 18.62 -17.60
CA PRO A 311 -3.45 19.80 -17.25
C PRO A 311 -4.68 19.32 -16.47
N ALA A 312 -4.61 19.41 -15.16
CA ALA A 312 -5.60 18.79 -14.30
C ALA A 312 -6.80 19.69 -14.06
N PRO A 313 -7.97 19.33 -14.51
CA PRO A 313 -9.16 19.50 -13.70
C PRO A 313 -9.05 18.57 -12.46
N PRO A 314 -9.78 18.88 -11.37
CA PRO A 314 -9.72 18.12 -10.11
C PRO A 314 -10.03 16.61 -10.23
N ASP A 315 -10.42 16.16 -11.38
CA ASP A 315 -10.94 14.82 -11.70
C ASP A 315 -9.85 13.84 -12.12
N HIS A 316 -8.60 14.25 -12.20
CA HIS A 316 -7.51 13.40 -12.68
C HIS A 316 -6.73 12.78 -11.51
N PHE A 317 -6.07 11.65 -11.79
CA PHE A 317 -5.24 10.86 -10.86
C PHE A 317 -4.28 11.71 -10.00
N GLN A 318 -3.87 12.88 -10.48
CA GLN A 318 -3.09 13.86 -9.72
C GLN A 318 -3.88 14.53 -8.61
N GLY A 319 -5.11 14.96 -8.90
CA GLY A 319 -6.03 15.47 -7.91
C GLY A 319 -6.31 14.44 -6.82
N LEU A 320 -6.31 13.17 -7.19
CA LEU A 320 -6.49 12.07 -6.27
C LEU A 320 -5.33 11.90 -5.28
N LEU A 321 -4.08 11.87 -5.74
CA LEU A 321 -2.91 11.78 -4.87
C LEU A 321 -2.81 13.02 -3.98
N LEU A 322 -3.13 14.20 -4.54
CA LEU A 322 -3.15 15.46 -3.82
C LEU A 322 -4.33 15.54 -2.83
N ASN A 323 -5.51 15.08 -3.22
CA ASN A 323 -6.69 15.06 -2.34
C ASN A 323 -6.56 14.04 -1.22
N LEU A 324 -5.91 12.89 -1.46
CA LEU A 324 -5.54 11.96 -0.39
C LEU A 324 -4.56 12.60 0.61
N ALA A 325 -3.65 13.47 0.15
CA ALA A 325 -2.73 14.21 1.00
C ALA A 325 -3.42 15.38 1.74
N LEU A 326 -4.45 15.96 1.15
CA LEU A 326 -5.18 17.14 1.64
C LEU A 326 -6.50 16.78 2.35
N TYR A 327 -6.71 15.52 2.63
CA TYR A 327 -7.94 15.04 3.28
C TYR A 327 -8.18 15.77 4.60
N GLY A 328 -9.20 16.63 4.61
CA GLY A 328 -9.60 17.43 5.76
C GLY A 328 -9.46 18.95 5.63
N GLY A 329 -8.90 19.48 4.54
CA GLY A 329 -8.65 20.91 4.36
C GLY A 329 -9.52 21.65 3.34
N ALA A 330 -10.25 20.96 2.47
CA ALA A 330 -11.08 21.63 1.46
C ALA A 330 -12.43 22.05 2.05
N PRO A 331 -12.83 23.32 1.91
CA PRO A 331 -14.16 23.76 2.36
C PRO A 331 -15.24 23.07 1.54
N PRO A 332 -16.44 22.81 2.13
CA PRO A 332 -17.57 22.16 1.45
C PRO A 332 -18.00 22.82 0.14
N SER A 333 -17.72 24.11 -0.03
CA SER A 333 -18.01 24.87 -1.26
C SER A 333 -17.12 24.52 -2.46
N ALA A 334 -16.05 23.73 -2.27
CA ALA A 334 -15.20 23.24 -3.37
C ALA A 334 -15.77 21.98 -4.06
N TRP A 335 -16.90 21.46 -3.57
CA TRP A 335 -17.50 20.20 -3.97
C TRP A 335 -18.89 20.39 -4.64
N GLY A 336 -19.25 21.64 -4.95
CA GLY A 336 -20.50 21.99 -5.61
C GLY A 336 -20.52 21.76 -7.10
#